data_67c730b4aed70586e625e4fc0cf79b00
#
_entry.id   67c730b4aed70586e625e4fc0cf79b00
#
_cell.length_a   1.000
_cell.length_b   1.000
_cell.length_c   1.000
_cell.angle_alpha   90.00
_cell.angle_beta   90.00
_cell.angle_gamma   90.00
#
_symmetry.space_group_name_H-M   'P 1'
#
loop_
_entity.id
_entity.type
_entity.pdbx_description
1 polymer ?
#
loop_
_entity_poly.entity_id
_entity_poly.type
_entity_poly.pdbx_seq_one_letter_code
_entity_poly.pdbx_strand_id
1 'polypeptide(L)'
;MWSNVKTLTAAMVLLGAAGLHAQDAPIPAGAVNINLPDNSPLALQSFTMADSRATARGAALALDLHMSATLRNNGANRIHGVTLRVVAQEVTLGGKGSVTYPSLNVGPGETFQVRIDMQLMRPSQVTGAPLVQVDLDGVLFQDLSFFGPDRLNSRRTMTACEMEAQRDREHFKRVLAQAGRAGLQREMLESMARQSEISQLAVSVKRSGRAVTSAATGSEHDAEFAFLKFPDSPVEPLKGLARISGNEARAPRIEVRNRSTRPVKYVEMGWIVSDPSGKQYMAGSLPSADSDVILPPGHSTRLLQETTLNFSAKGQPVNVQNMVGFVSQVEFADGKIWVPNRQDNALLLKVLPPSAEEQRLTDIYRKRGIDALAAELGKF
;
A
#
# COMPACT_ATOMS: atom_id res chain seq x y z
N MET A 1 -86.12 -7.54 33.05
CA MET A 1 -85.14 -6.73 33.80
C MET A 1 -83.76 -6.88 33.14
N TRP A 2 -83.17 -5.83 32.78
CA TRP A 2 -82.10 -5.68 31.80
C TRP A 2 -80.76 -6.19 32.29
N SER A 3 -80.06 -6.96 31.44
CA SER A 3 -78.66 -7.37 31.64
C SER A 3 -77.84 -6.84 30.51
N ASN A 4 -76.89 -5.95 30.86
CA ASN A 4 -75.91 -5.36 29.94
C ASN A 4 -74.72 -6.33 29.68
N VAL A 5 -74.53 -6.74 28.45
CA VAL A 5 -73.33 -7.44 28.00
C VAL A 5 -72.37 -6.38 27.47
N LYS A 6 -71.23 -6.21 28.18
CA LYS A 6 -70.12 -5.40 27.72
C LYS A 6 -69.19 -6.23 26.80
N THR A 7 -69.17 -5.89 25.54
CA THR A 7 -68.24 -6.42 24.58
C THR A 7 -66.88 -5.78 24.77
N LEU A 8 -65.86 -6.61 25.11
CA LEU A 8 -64.45 -6.20 25.18
C LEU A 8 -63.85 -6.33 23.81
N THR A 9 -63.53 -5.21 23.16
CA THR A 9 -62.79 -5.19 21.91
C THR A 9 -61.31 -5.22 22.21
N ALA A 10 -60.62 -6.34 21.93
CA ALA A 10 -59.18 -6.46 22.02
C ALA A 10 -58.57 -5.77 20.82
N ALA A 11 -57.88 -4.61 21.06
CA ALA A 11 -57.05 -3.97 20.05
C ALA A 11 -55.72 -4.72 19.96
N MET A 12 -55.53 -5.46 18.85
CA MET A 12 -54.28 -6.10 18.51
C MET A 12 -53.32 -5.03 17.96
N VAL A 13 -52.34 -4.59 18.80
CA VAL A 13 -51.23 -3.74 18.36
C VAL A 13 -50.24 -4.57 17.56
N LEU A 14 -50.29 -4.49 16.24
CA LEU A 14 -49.25 -4.98 15.35
C LEU A 14 -48.03 -4.07 15.53
N LEU A 15 -47.04 -4.51 16.33
CA LEU A 15 -45.68 -3.98 16.31
C LEU A 15 -45.06 -4.39 14.97
N GLY A 16 -45.14 -3.49 14.00
CA GLY A 16 -44.35 -3.55 12.79
C GLY A 16 -42.85 -3.47 13.16
N ALA A 17 -42.15 -4.59 12.98
CA ALA A 17 -40.66 -4.54 12.98
C ALA A 17 -40.24 -3.66 11.80
N ALA A 18 -40.02 -2.39 12.05
CA ALA A 18 -39.30 -1.52 11.13
C ALA A 18 -37.89 -2.08 11.00
N GLY A 19 -37.63 -2.79 9.92
CA GLY A 19 -36.28 -3.16 9.54
C GLY A 19 -35.42 -1.88 9.52
N LEU A 20 -34.42 -1.85 10.37
CA LEU A 20 -33.37 -0.83 10.34
C LEU A 20 -32.63 -0.97 9.01
N HIS A 21 -33.15 -0.36 7.97
CA HIS A 21 -32.37 -0.13 6.76
C HIS A 21 -31.24 0.82 7.13
N ALA A 22 -30.01 0.36 6.97
CA ALA A 22 -28.85 1.22 7.07
C ALA A 22 -29.03 2.37 6.07
N GLN A 23 -29.34 3.57 6.57
CA GLN A 23 -29.48 4.75 5.72
C GLN A 23 -28.09 5.22 5.32
N ASP A 24 -27.79 5.16 4.04
CA ASP A 24 -26.60 5.79 3.46
C ASP A 24 -26.83 7.31 3.43
N ALA A 25 -26.01 8.04 4.16
CA ALA A 25 -26.02 9.49 4.16
C ALA A 25 -24.81 10.04 3.39
N PRO A 26 -25.03 11.03 2.51
CA PRO A 26 -23.91 11.68 1.82
C PRO A 26 -23.04 12.42 2.84
N ILE A 27 -21.72 12.36 2.67
CA ILE A 27 -20.75 13.10 3.48
C ILE A 27 -20.56 14.47 2.85
N PRO A 28 -20.92 15.58 3.50
CA PRO A 28 -20.70 16.91 2.97
C PRO A 28 -19.21 17.29 3.00
N ALA A 29 -18.76 18.12 2.06
CA ALA A 29 -17.36 18.57 1.99
C ALA A 29 -16.88 19.25 3.30
N GLY A 30 -17.76 19.98 3.99
CA GLY A 30 -17.46 20.61 5.28
C GLY A 30 -17.24 19.64 6.44
N ALA A 31 -17.53 18.34 6.25
CA ALA A 31 -17.23 17.31 7.25
C ALA A 31 -15.78 16.77 7.15
N VAL A 32 -15.03 17.21 6.13
CA VAL A 32 -13.61 16.86 5.93
C VAL A 32 -12.75 18.09 6.17
N ASN A 33 -11.72 17.92 6.99
CA ASN A 33 -10.70 18.93 7.24
C ASN A 33 -9.38 18.50 6.59
N ILE A 34 -8.82 19.35 5.72
CA ILE A 34 -7.49 19.13 5.13
C ILE A 34 -6.53 20.06 5.85
N ASN A 35 -5.61 19.46 6.61
CA ASN A 35 -4.66 20.16 7.44
C ASN A 35 -3.25 20.08 6.82
N LEU A 36 -2.84 21.18 6.21
CA LEU A 36 -1.47 21.39 5.74
C LEU A 36 -0.78 22.37 6.70
N PRO A 37 0.41 22.07 7.24
CA PRO A 37 1.15 23.00 8.09
C PRO A 37 1.42 24.35 7.40
N ASP A 38 1.46 25.45 8.16
CA ASP A 38 1.67 26.80 7.60
C ASP A 38 2.99 26.93 6.81
N ASN A 39 4.02 26.18 7.23
CA ASN A 39 5.30 26.12 6.53
C ASN A 39 5.37 25.00 5.49
N SER A 40 4.25 24.40 5.11
CA SER A 40 4.19 23.33 4.13
C SER A 40 4.68 23.81 2.76
N PRO A 41 5.45 22.98 2.04
CA PRO A 41 5.75 23.22 0.63
C PRO A 41 4.54 23.04 -0.29
N LEU A 42 3.41 22.57 0.26
CA LEU A 42 2.16 22.37 -0.46
C LEU A 42 1.09 23.37 -0.04
N ALA A 43 0.32 23.86 -1.00
CA ALA A 43 -0.90 24.62 -0.76
C ALA A 43 -2.10 23.94 -1.42
N LEU A 44 -3.22 23.92 -0.72
CA LEU A 44 -4.49 23.43 -1.25
C LEU A 44 -5.08 24.50 -2.19
N GLN A 45 -5.33 24.14 -3.45
CA GLN A 45 -5.96 25.02 -4.45
C GLN A 45 -7.47 24.76 -4.55
N SER A 46 -7.84 23.48 -4.55
CA SER A 46 -9.25 23.07 -4.58
C SER A 46 -9.44 21.71 -3.93
N PHE A 47 -10.65 21.49 -3.45
CA PHE A 47 -11.07 20.20 -2.87
C PHE A 47 -12.48 19.90 -3.36
N THR A 48 -12.69 18.65 -3.77
CA THR A 48 -13.99 18.15 -4.21
C THR A 48 -14.26 16.79 -3.61
N MET A 49 -15.52 16.54 -3.27
CA MET A 49 -16.01 15.23 -2.88
C MET A 49 -16.95 14.71 -3.97
N ALA A 50 -16.71 13.47 -4.39
CA ALA A 50 -17.66 12.72 -5.19
C ALA A 50 -18.64 11.97 -4.27
N ASP A 51 -19.25 10.89 -4.70
CA ASP A 51 -20.26 10.09 -3.99
C ASP A 51 -19.79 9.46 -2.67
N SER A 52 -19.19 10.29 -1.79
CA SER A 52 -18.77 9.83 -0.47
C SER A 52 -19.97 9.64 0.45
N ARG A 53 -20.02 8.50 1.14
CA ARG A 53 -21.18 8.10 1.93
C ARG A 53 -20.78 7.60 3.32
N ALA A 54 -21.69 7.80 4.27
CA ALA A 54 -21.59 7.27 5.61
C ALA A 54 -22.75 6.29 5.83
N THR A 55 -22.43 5.04 6.18
CA THR A 55 -23.40 3.98 6.41
C THR A 55 -23.31 3.50 7.85
N ALA A 56 -24.44 3.50 8.57
CA ALA A 56 -24.49 2.97 9.93
C ALA A 56 -24.39 1.43 9.90
N ARG A 57 -23.46 0.88 10.69
CA ARG A 57 -23.26 -0.57 10.87
C ARG A 57 -23.19 -0.90 12.36
N GLY A 58 -24.34 -1.12 12.96
CA GLY A 58 -24.45 -1.34 14.41
C GLY A 58 -23.93 -0.13 15.20
N ALA A 59 -22.92 -0.35 16.05
CA ALA A 59 -22.28 0.71 16.84
C ALA A 59 -21.18 1.48 16.07
N ALA A 60 -21.00 1.21 14.77
CA ALA A 60 -20.00 1.86 13.94
C ALA A 60 -20.64 2.60 12.75
N LEU A 61 -19.93 3.61 12.27
CA LEU A 61 -20.18 4.33 11.04
C LEU A 61 -19.09 3.96 10.02
N ALA A 62 -19.48 3.30 8.93
CA ALA A 62 -18.59 3.04 7.80
C ALA A 62 -18.60 4.26 6.89
N LEU A 63 -17.42 4.81 6.61
CA LEU A 63 -17.22 5.97 5.73
C LEU A 63 -16.61 5.46 4.44
N ASP A 64 -17.32 5.60 3.34
CA ASP A 64 -16.83 5.35 1.99
C ASP A 64 -16.45 6.67 1.37
N LEU A 65 -15.15 6.90 1.21
CA LEU A 65 -14.59 8.21 0.85
C LEU A 65 -14.11 8.20 -0.59
N HIS A 66 -14.61 9.16 -1.38
CA HIS A 66 -14.21 9.46 -2.74
C HIS A 66 -13.94 10.96 -2.84
N MET A 67 -12.67 11.34 -2.68
CA MET A 67 -12.25 12.74 -2.60
C MET A 67 -11.14 13.03 -3.60
N SER A 68 -11.08 14.29 -4.06
CA SER A 68 -9.99 14.80 -4.89
C SER A 68 -9.55 16.16 -4.40
N ALA A 69 -8.25 16.35 -4.24
CA ALA A 69 -7.65 17.63 -3.91
C ALA A 69 -6.63 18.04 -4.98
N THR A 70 -6.67 19.28 -5.39
CA THR A 70 -5.62 19.88 -6.23
C THR A 70 -4.65 20.62 -5.31
N LEU A 71 -3.41 20.16 -5.31
CA LEU A 71 -2.32 20.73 -4.53
C LEU A 71 -1.36 21.48 -5.45
N ARG A 72 -0.74 22.55 -4.93
CA ARG A 72 0.27 23.33 -5.60
C ARG A 72 1.60 23.21 -4.86
N ASN A 73 2.69 23.04 -5.60
CA ASN A 73 4.02 23.15 -5.06
C ASN A 73 4.39 24.63 -4.83
N ASN A 74 4.36 25.06 -3.59
CA ASN A 74 4.79 26.41 -3.18
C ASN A 74 6.26 26.47 -2.75
N GLY A 75 6.96 25.33 -2.73
CA GLY A 75 8.38 25.23 -2.42
C GLY A 75 9.28 25.58 -3.61
N ALA A 76 10.57 25.71 -3.34
CA ALA A 76 11.59 25.94 -4.37
C ALA A 76 12.07 24.64 -5.04
N ASN A 77 11.87 23.49 -4.40
CA ASN A 77 12.36 22.20 -4.87
C ASN A 77 11.28 21.43 -5.60
N ARG A 78 11.67 20.64 -6.58
CA ARG A 78 10.78 19.73 -7.30
C ARG A 78 10.30 18.58 -6.39
N ILE A 79 9.02 18.29 -6.41
CA ILE A 79 8.39 17.24 -5.59
C ILE A 79 8.35 15.93 -6.37
N HIS A 80 8.84 14.86 -5.74
CA HIS A 80 8.84 13.49 -6.27
C HIS A 80 7.88 12.56 -5.54
N GLY A 81 7.41 12.93 -4.35
CA GLY A 81 6.41 12.12 -3.64
C GLY A 81 5.66 12.90 -2.57
N VAL A 82 4.42 12.48 -2.31
CA VAL A 82 3.58 13.03 -1.24
C VAL A 82 2.84 11.89 -0.55
N THR A 83 2.79 11.92 0.77
CA THR A 83 1.94 11.04 1.58
C THR A 83 0.99 11.86 2.43
N LEU A 84 -0.30 11.52 2.31
CA LEU A 84 -1.38 12.05 3.13
C LEU A 84 -1.90 10.96 4.07
N ARG A 85 -2.11 11.31 5.31
CA ARG A 85 -2.72 10.48 6.32
C ARG A 85 -4.18 10.87 6.47
N VAL A 86 -5.10 9.91 6.46
CA VAL A 86 -6.54 10.13 6.53
C VAL A 86 -7.08 9.46 7.79
N VAL A 87 -7.76 10.23 8.64
CA VAL A 87 -8.18 9.80 9.97
C VAL A 87 -9.64 10.13 10.19
N ALA A 88 -10.45 9.12 10.42
CA ALA A 88 -11.79 9.24 10.96
C ALA A 88 -11.79 9.05 12.50
N GLN A 89 -10.92 8.15 12.99
CA GLN A 89 -10.70 7.90 14.41
C GLN A 89 -9.34 7.21 14.64
N GLU A 90 -8.57 7.72 15.60
CA GLU A 90 -7.19 7.25 15.86
C GLU A 90 -7.10 5.83 16.39
N VAL A 91 -7.98 5.49 17.33
CA VAL A 91 -7.88 4.25 18.11
C VAL A 91 -8.77 3.13 17.60
N THR A 92 -9.64 3.40 16.63
CA THR A 92 -10.55 2.40 16.07
C THR A 92 -9.83 1.62 14.98
N LEU A 93 -9.96 0.29 14.98
CA LEU A 93 -9.49 -0.55 13.88
C LEU A 93 -10.20 -0.14 12.58
N GLY A 94 -9.43 0.16 11.53
CA GLY A 94 -9.96 0.72 10.29
C GLY A 94 -10.35 2.19 10.36
N GLY A 95 -10.06 2.90 11.48
CA GLY A 95 -10.38 4.33 11.65
C GLY A 95 -9.39 5.27 10.97
N LYS A 96 -8.32 4.76 10.38
CA LYS A 96 -7.27 5.54 9.69
C LYS A 96 -6.72 4.80 8.49
N GLY A 97 -6.26 5.57 7.52
CA GLY A 97 -5.58 5.10 6.32
C GLY A 97 -4.58 6.13 5.82
N SER A 98 -3.96 5.84 4.70
CA SER A 98 -3.06 6.77 4.03
C SER A 98 -3.11 6.58 2.52
N VAL A 99 -2.75 7.62 1.79
CA VAL A 99 -2.49 7.56 0.37
C VAL A 99 -1.10 8.13 0.10
N THR A 100 -0.33 7.41 -0.71
CA THR A 100 1.02 7.83 -1.13
C THR A 100 1.03 7.98 -2.64
N TYR A 101 1.51 9.13 -3.10
CA TYR A 101 1.73 9.46 -4.51
C TYR A 101 3.23 9.51 -4.78
N PRO A 102 3.86 8.39 -5.16
CA PRO A 102 5.26 8.35 -5.55
C PRO A 102 5.43 8.79 -7.01
N SER A 103 6.65 8.92 -7.45
CA SER A 103 7.04 9.21 -8.84
C SER A 103 6.36 10.45 -9.43
N LEU A 104 6.09 11.44 -8.59
CA LEU A 104 5.67 12.76 -9.04
C LEU A 104 6.84 13.48 -9.73
N ASN A 105 6.50 14.46 -10.56
CA ASN A 105 7.50 15.33 -11.21
C ASN A 105 6.93 16.75 -11.25
N VAL A 106 6.73 17.34 -10.06
CA VAL A 106 6.02 18.60 -9.88
C VAL A 106 7.00 19.72 -9.53
N GLY A 107 7.22 20.62 -10.50
CA GLY A 107 8.11 21.77 -10.32
C GLY A 107 7.51 22.84 -9.42
N PRO A 108 8.35 23.84 -9.01
CA PRO A 108 7.88 25.01 -8.27
C PRO A 108 6.72 25.72 -9.01
N GLY A 109 5.65 26.04 -8.27
CA GLY A 109 4.47 26.71 -8.80
C GLY A 109 3.49 25.81 -9.58
N GLU A 110 3.87 24.58 -9.92
CA GLU A 110 3.01 23.62 -10.61
C GLU A 110 1.96 23.01 -9.69
N THR A 111 0.85 22.57 -10.27
CA THR A 111 -0.25 21.90 -9.56
C THR A 111 -0.34 20.44 -9.96
N PHE A 112 -0.84 19.61 -9.02
CA PHE A 112 -1.12 18.21 -9.25
C PHE A 112 -2.35 17.78 -8.47
N GLN A 113 -2.96 16.69 -8.90
CA GLN A 113 -4.17 16.14 -8.29
C GLN A 113 -3.82 14.92 -7.43
N VAL A 114 -4.44 14.85 -6.24
CA VAL A 114 -4.43 13.67 -5.38
C VAL A 114 -5.87 13.19 -5.20
N ARG A 115 -6.09 11.88 -5.32
CA ARG A 115 -7.39 11.23 -5.09
C ARG A 115 -7.29 10.37 -3.84
N ILE A 116 -8.34 10.39 -3.06
CA ILE A 116 -8.44 9.60 -1.83
C ILE A 116 -9.70 8.76 -1.95
N ASP A 117 -9.49 7.48 -2.29
CA ASP A 117 -10.56 6.48 -2.39
C ASP A 117 -10.29 5.42 -1.31
N MET A 118 -11.09 5.43 -0.23
CA MET A 118 -10.90 4.48 0.88
C MET A 118 -12.12 4.33 1.76
N GLN A 119 -12.18 3.20 2.46
CA GLN A 119 -13.18 2.96 3.50
C GLN A 119 -12.56 3.09 4.89
N LEU A 120 -13.20 3.87 5.75
CA LEU A 120 -12.80 4.03 7.15
C LEU A 120 -13.96 3.66 8.08
N MET A 121 -13.61 3.35 9.32
CA MET A 121 -14.58 3.03 10.38
C MET A 121 -14.46 4.02 11.53
N ARG A 122 -15.62 4.47 12.04
CA ARG A 122 -15.70 5.35 13.22
C ARG A 122 -16.79 4.84 14.15
N PRO A 123 -16.64 4.86 15.48
CA PRO A 123 -17.75 4.58 16.38
C PRO A 123 -18.88 5.60 16.18
N SER A 124 -20.12 5.14 16.09
CA SER A 124 -21.27 6.02 15.89
C SER A 124 -21.51 7.02 17.04
N GLN A 125 -21.00 6.69 18.23
CA GLN A 125 -21.09 7.53 19.43
C GLN A 125 -20.12 8.73 19.40
N VAL A 126 -19.09 8.70 18.55
CA VAL A 126 -18.16 9.83 18.40
C VAL A 126 -18.85 10.91 17.58
N THR A 127 -19.36 11.93 18.26
CA THR A 127 -20.01 13.09 17.67
C THR A 127 -19.01 14.22 17.47
N GLY A 128 -19.31 15.14 16.58
CA GLY A 128 -18.52 16.34 16.29
C GLY A 128 -17.80 16.31 14.95
N ALA A 129 -17.48 17.49 14.48
CA ALA A 129 -16.72 17.72 13.25
C ALA A 129 -15.21 17.89 13.58
N PRO A 130 -14.33 17.56 12.63
CA PRO A 130 -14.62 16.94 11.34
C PRO A 130 -14.91 15.43 11.45
N LEU A 131 -15.66 14.87 10.50
CA LEU A 131 -15.80 13.41 10.37
C LEU A 131 -14.49 12.75 9.94
N VAL A 132 -13.74 13.44 9.10
CA VAL A 132 -12.47 12.98 8.55
C VAL A 132 -11.47 14.12 8.58
N GLN A 133 -10.28 13.83 9.01
CA GLN A 133 -9.11 14.71 8.95
C GLN A 133 -8.09 14.14 7.97
N VAL A 134 -7.58 15.00 7.10
CA VAL A 134 -6.50 14.67 6.14
C VAL A 134 -5.29 15.51 6.52
N ASP A 135 -4.25 14.83 6.99
CA ASP A 135 -2.99 15.47 7.40
C ASP A 135 -1.89 15.19 6.39
N LEU A 136 -0.99 16.14 6.18
CA LEU A 136 0.25 15.90 5.47
C LEU A 136 1.19 15.07 6.35
N ASP A 137 1.56 13.87 5.90
CA ASP A 137 2.58 13.03 6.56
C ASP A 137 3.98 13.29 6.01
N GLY A 138 4.09 13.50 4.69
CA GLY A 138 5.38 13.81 4.11
C GLY A 138 5.37 14.26 2.66
N VAL A 139 6.44 15.00 2.31
CA VAL A 139 6.82 15.38 0.94
C VAL A 139 8.25 14.98 0.71
N LEU A 140 8.50 14.20 -0.34
CA LEU A 140 9.84 13.86 -0.82
C LEU A 140 10.20 14.77 -2.00
N PHE A 141 11.39 15.33 -1.96
CA PHE A 141 11.93 16.16 -3.03
C PHE A 141 12.89 15.39 -3.94
N GLN A 142 13.23 15.98 -5.08
CA GLN A 142 14.13 15.42 -6.09
C GLN A 142 15.52 15.08 -5.54
N ASP A 143 16.03 15.85 -4.59
CA ASP A 143 17.31 15.64 -3.91
C ASP A 143 17.24 14.63 -2.75
N LEU A 144 16.12 13.92 -2.62
CA LEU A 144 15.79 12.99 -1.53
C LEU A 144 15.67 13.67 -0.15
N SER A 145 15.68 15.00 -0.07
CA SER A 145 15.29 15.69 1.15
C SER A 145 13.81 15.47 1.43
N PHE A 146 13.43 15.58 2.69
CA PHE A 146 12.10 15.24 3.16
C PHE A 146 11.53 16.33 4.07
N PHE A 147 10.25 16.63 3.91
CA PHE A 147 9.47 17.52 4.76
C PHE A 147 8.26 16.79 5.32
N GLY A 148 8.01 16.89 6.62
CA GLY A 148 6.81 16.37 7.27
C GLY A 148 7.11 15.58 8.54
N PRO A 149 6.06 15.15 9.28
CA PRO A 149 6.22 14.47 10.57
C PRO A 149 6.68 13.01 10.47
N ASP A 150 6.58 12.38 9.30
CA ASP A 150 7.01 10.99 9.04
C ASP A 150 6.39 9.92 9.96
N ARG A 151 5.16 10.12 10.41
CA ARG A 151 4.46 9.22 11.33
C ARG A 151 4.19 7.83 10.75
N LEU A 152 4.17 7.73 9.43
CA LEU A 152 3.90 6.51 8.67
C LEU A 152 5.18 5.90 8.08
N ASN A 153 6.36 6.38 8.43
CA ASN A 153 7.62 6.07 7.75
C ASN A 153 7.57 6.39 6.24
N SER A 154 6.88 7.46 5.89
CA SER A 154 6.65 7.92 4.52
C SER A 154 7.95 8.25 3.80
N ARG A 155 8.94 8.80 4.52
CA ARG A 155 10.29 9.05 4.00
C ARG A 155 10.91 7.78 3.44
N ARG A 156 10.91 6.69 4.22
CA ARG A 156 11.44 5.39 3.81
C ARG A 156 10.74 4.89 2.55
N THR A 157 9.41 4.83 2.58
CA THR A 157 8.59 4.33 1.47
C THR A 157 8.79 5.13 0.20
N MET A 158 8.70 6.47 0.28
CA MET A 158 8.86 7.32 -0.89
C MET A 158 10.28 7.33 -1.43
N THR A 159 11.30 7.26 -0.55
CA THR A 159 12.71 7.15 -1.00
C THR A 159 12.94 5.82 -1.74
N ALA A 160 12.38 4.71 -1.26
CA ALA A 160 12.48 3.42 -1.98
C ALA A 160 11.81 3.52 -3.35
N CYS A 161 10.60 4.07 -3.44
CA CYS A 161 9.92 4.29 -4.71
C CYS A 161 10.72 5.20 -5.66
N GLU A 162 11.38 6.23 -5.14
CA GLU A 162 12.23 7.11 -5.97
C GLU A 162 13.51 6.40 -6.45
N MET A 163 14.13 5.56 -5.63
CA MET A 163 15.26 4.73 -6.07
C MET A 163 14.84 3.76 -7.19
N GLU A 164 13.66 3.16 -7.08
CA GLU A 164 13.09 2.36 -8.16
C GLU A 164 12.81 3.19 -9.41
N ALA A 165 12.25 4.38 -9.24
CA ALA A 165 11.97 5.29 -10.33
C ALA A 165 13.24 5.73 -11.06
N GLN A 166 14.32 6.06 -10.35
CA GLN A 166 15.63 6.39 -10.93
C GLN A 166 16.18 5.21 -11.73
N ARG A 167 16.18 4.00 -11.16
CA ARG A 167 16.59 2.77 -11.84
C ARG A 167 15.85 2.57 -13.17
N ASP A 168 14.53 2.74 -13.15
CA ASP A 168 13.70 2.51 -14.33
C ASP A 168 13.86 3.62 -15.38
N ARG A 169 13.95 4.90 -14.96
CA ARG A 169 14.28 6.02 -15.86
C ARG A 169 15.63 5.82 -16.56
N GLU A 170 16.67 5.43 -15.82
CA GLU A 170 17.99 5.14 -16.37
C GLU A 170 17.94 3.99 -17.37
N HIS A 171 17.16 2.94 -17.11
CA HIS A 171 16.95 1.85 -18.05
C HIS A 171 16.31 2.35 -19.35
N PHE A 172 15.18 3.05 -19.29
CA PHE A 172 14.49 3.53 -20.48
C PHE A 172 15.29 4.59 -21.26
N LYS A 173 16.04 5.47 -20.58
CA LYS A 173 16.99 6.37 -21.23
C LYS A 173 18.08 5.61 -21.99
N ARG A 174 18.62 4.55 -21.41
CA ARG A 174 19.62 3.70 -22.06
C ARG A 174 19.04 3.02 -23.28
N VAL A 175 17.83 2.46 -23.20
CA VAL A 175 17.12 1.87 -24.34
C VAL A 175 16.90 2.91 -25.44
N LEU A 176 16.45 4.12 -25.09
CA LEU A 176 16.28 5.22 -26.05
C LEU A 176 17.60 5.60 -26.73
N ALA A 177 18.70 5.68 -25.99
CA ALA A 177 20.01 6.04 -26.51
C ALA A 177 20.61 4.95 -27.44
N GLN A 178 20.42 3.67 -27.10
CA GLN A 178 21.01 2.54 -27.81
C GLN A 178 20.18 2.06 -29.01
N ALA A 179 18.84 2.02 -28.85
CA ALA A 179 17.93 1.43 -29.84
C ALA A 179 16.94 2.45 -30.42
N GLY A 180 17.06 3.73 -30.04
CA GLY A 180 16.20 4.80 -30.52
C GLY A 180 14.74 4.67 -30.09
N ARG A 181 13.86 5.46 -30.72
CA ARG A 181 12.42 5.46 -30.42
C ARG A 181 11.75 4.10 -30.67
N ALA A 182 12.17 3.37 -31.71
CA ALA A 182 11.62 2.05 -32.02
C ALA A 182 11.93 1.02 -30.92
N GLY A 183 13.16 1.06 -30.36
CA GLY A 183 13.54 0.23 -29.21
C GLY A 183 12.75 0.57 -27.96
N LEU A 184 12.64 1.86 -27.65
CA LEU A 184 11.83 2.32 -26.50
C LEU A 184 10.35 1.93 -26.64
N GLN A 185 9.78 2.04 -27.84
CA GLN A 185 8.40 1.62 -28.11
C GLN A 185 8.20 0.12 -27.85
N ARG A 186 9.13 -0.72 -28.31
CA ARG A 186 9.08 -2.17 -28.07
C ARG A 186 9.10 -2.47 -26.56
N GLU A 187 10.03 -1.86 -25.83
CA GLU A 187 10.13 -2.03 -24.36
C GLU A 187 8.85 -1.63 -23.63
N MET A 188 8.19 -0.51 -24.06
CA MET A 188 6.92 -0.10 -23.50
C MET A 188 5.79 -1.10 -23.78
N LEU A 189 5.72 -1.64 -24.99
CA LEU A 189 4.72 -2.67 -25.34
C LEU A 189 4.94 -3.95 -24.53
N GLU A 190 6.19 -4.38 -24.35
CA GLU A 190 6.53 -5.53 -23.52
C GLU A 190 6.16 -5.27 -22.04
N SER A 191 6.44 -4.08 -21.51
CA SER A 191 6.02 -3.70 -20.16
C SER A 191 4.50 -3.75 -20.01
N MET A 192 3.74 -3.21 -20.95
CA MET A 192 2.27 -3.25 -20.93
C MET A 192 1.72 -4.67 -21.01
N ALA A 193 2.32 -5.54 -21.85
CA ALA A 193 1.94 -6.95 -21.92
C ALA A 193 2.15 -7.65 -20.58
N ARG A 194 3.34 -7.49 -19.97
CA ARG A 194 3.62 -8.02 -18.62
C ARG A 194 2.60 -7.57 -17.58
N GLN A 195 2.27 -6.27 -17.57
CA GLN A 195 1.28 -5.71 -16.62
C GLN A 195 -0.10 -6.37 -16.72
N SER A 196 -0.51 -6.77 -17.94
CA SER A 196 -1.81 -7.42 -18.14
C SER A 196 -1.85 -8.89 -17.66
N GLU A 197 -0.68 -9.54 -17.59
CA GLU A 197 -0.55 -10.95 -17.20
C GLU A 197 -0.33 -11.15 -15.69
N ILE A 198 0.14 -10.12 -14.98
CA ILE A 198 0.45 -10.22 -13.56
C ILE A 198 -0.83 -10.43 -12.74
N SER A 199 -0.88 -11.57 -12.05
CA SER A 199 -1.92 -11.86 -11.08
C SER A 199 -1.54 -11.24 -9.72
N GLN A 200 -2.25 -10.19 -9.32
CA GLN A 200 -2.05 -9.58 -8.01
C GLN A 200 -2.63 -10.46 -6.91
N LEU A 201 -1.85 -10.67 -5.87
CA LEU A 201 -2.25 -11.32 -4.64
C LEU A 201 -2.47 -10.26 -3.56
N ALA A 202 -3.68 -10.23 -3.02
CA ALA A 202 -3.95 -9.42 -1.84
C ALA A 202 -3.49 -10.16 -0.60
N VAL A 203 -2.72 -9.48 0.25
CA VAL A 203 -2.26 -10.01 1.52
C VAL A 203 -2.90 -9.20 2.64
N SER A 204 -3.66 -9.87 3.50
CA SER A 204 -4.14 -9.26 4.74
C SER A 204 -3.35 -9.78 5.92
N VAL A 205 -2.93 -8.86 6.78
CA VAL A 205 -2.14 -9.16 7.98
C VAL A 205 -3.08 -9.15 9.18
N LYS A 206 -3.22 -10.31 9.85
CA LYS A 206 -3.93 -10.41 11.12
C LYS A 206 -2.90 -10.46 12.24
N ARG A 207 -2.91 -9.48 13.15
CA ARG A 207 -2.13 -9.56 14.38
C ARG A 207 -2.72 -10.66 15.27
N SER A 208 -1.85 -11.49 15.85
CA SER A 208 -2.25 -12.57 16.75
C SER A 208 -2.80 -11.98 18.07
N GLY A 209 -4.09 -11.64 18.07
CA GLY A 209 -4.85 -11.49 19.29
C GLY A 209 -5.60 -12.79 19.52
N ARG A 210 -5.25 -13.56 20.59
CA ARG A 210 -5.90 -14.78 21.08
C ARG A 210 -6.46 -15.68 19.97
N ALA A 211 -5.90 -16.86 19.86
CA ALA A 211 -6.31 -17.87 18.88
C ALA A 211 -7.85 -18.00 18.81
N VAL A 212 -8.45 -17.37 17.81
CA VAL A 212 -9.73 -17.82 17.31
C VAL A 212 -9.37 -19.04 16.47
N THR A 213 -9.69 -20.22 16.97
CA THR A 213 -9.69 -21.48 16.22
C THR A 213 -10.67 -21.31 15.06
N SER A 214 -10.23 -20.65 13.98
CA SER A 214 -10.85 -20.81 12.67
C SER A 214 -10.56 -22.25 12.28
N ALA A 215 -11.60 -23.02 12.05
CA ALA A 215 -11.49 -24.37 11.52
C ALA A 215 -10.84 -24.28 10.13
N ALA A 216 -9.51 -24.32 10.09
CA ALA A 216 -8.75 -24.42 8.85
C ALA A 216 -8.98 -25.82 8.31
N THR A 217 -9.65 -25.92 7.18
CA THR A 217 -9.94 -27.18 6.46
C THR A 217 -8.73 -27.72 5.70
N GLY A 218 -7.50 -27.47 6.15
CA GLY A 218 -6.27 -27.96 5.54
C GLY A 218 -5.32 -28.54 6.57
N SER A 219 -4.51 -29.54 6.18
CA SER A 219 -3.43 -30.05 7.04
C SER A 219 -2.41 -28.93 7.28
N GLU A 220 -2.18 -28.61 8.54
CA GLU A 220 -1.14 -27.67 8.95
C GLU A 220 0.23 -28.32 8.82
N HIS A 221 1.19 -27.64 8.21
CA HIS A 221 2.56 -28.13 8.07
C HIS A 221 3.57 -26.98 8.20
N ASP A 222 4.76 -27.31 8.66
CA ASP A 222 5.88 -26.37 8.66
C ASP A 222 6.50 -26.33 7.25
N ALA A 223 6.62 -25.14 6.68
CA ALA A 223 7.24 -24.92 5.38
C ALA A 223 8.54 -24.13 5.54
N GLU A 224 9.62 -24.69 5.01
CA GLU A 224 10.87 -23.96 4.87
C GLU A 224 10.82 -23.05 3.64
N PHE A 225 11.37 -21.84 3.76
CA PHE A 225 11.41 -20.90 2.67
C PHE A 225 12.66 -21.06 1.83
N ALA A 226 12.49 -21.10 0.51
CA ALA A 226 13.55 -20.81 -0.42
C ALA A 226 13.78 -19.30 -0.55
N PHE A 227 15.01 -18.88 -0.93
CA PHE A 227 15.34 -17.48 -1.12
C PHE A 227 16.02 -17.23 -2.45
N LEU A 228 15.56 -16.21 -3.15
CA LEU A 228 16.33 -15.60 -4.23
C LEU A 228 17.37 -14.67 -3.62
N LYS A 229 18.63 -14.90 -3.99
CA LYS A 229 19.77 -14.12 -3.50
C LYS A 229 20.24 -13.18 -4.61
N PHE A 230 20.25 -11.89 -4.31
CA PHE A 230 20.78 -10.89 -5.20
C PHE A 230 22.25 -10.63 -4.87
N PRO A 231 23.16 -10.64 -5.86
CA PRO A 231 24.60 -10.52 -5.63
C PRO A 231 25.01 -9.24 -4.92
N ASP A 232 24.36 -8.13 -5.19
CA ASP A 232 24.62 -6.80 -4.62
C ASP A 232 23.76 -6.47 -3.39
N SER A 233 22.88 -7.40 -2.96
CA SER A 233 22.08 -7.18 -1.76
C SER A 233 22.96 -7.00 -0.52
N PRO A 234 22.77 -5.91 0.25
CA PRO A 234 23.52 -5.70 1.49
C PRO A 234 23.13 -6.68 2.61
N VAL A 235 21.97 -7.34 2.47
CA VAL A 235 21.44 -8.29 3.43
C VAL A 235 21.18 -9.63 2.73
N GLU A 236 21.67 -10.71 3.32
CA GLU A 236 21.47 -12.06 2.82
C GLU A 236 20.47 -12.81 3.70
N PRO A 237 19.34 -13.31 3.17
CA PRO A 237 18.49 -14.24 3.87
C PRO A 237 19.17 -15.61 3.93
N LEU A 238 19.24 -16.20 5.12
CA LEU A 238 19.93 -17.46 5.38
C LEU A 238 18.96 -18.64 5.39
N LYS A 239 17.95 -18.56 6.25
CA LYS A 239 16.90 -19.56 6.40
C LYS A 239 15.63 -18.92 6.90
N GLY A 240 14.52 -19.59 6.65
CA GLY A 240 13.22 -19.13 7.14
C GLY A 240 12.21 -20.26 7.11
N LEU A 241 11.20 -20.13 7.95
CA LEU A 241 10.08 -21.06 8.03
C LEU A 241 8.81 -20.34 8.45
N ALA A 242 7.68 -20.88 8.05
CA ALA A 242 6.36 -20.54 8.60
C ALA A 242 5.50 -21.79 8.70
N ARG A 243 4.46 -21.70 9.51
CA ARG A 243 3.41 -22.70 9.56
C ARG A 243 2.33 -22.35 8.54
N ILE A 244 2.16 -23.22 7.55
CA ILE A 244 1.19 -23.04 6.46
C ILE A 244 -0.07 -23.83 6.76
N SER A 245 -1.24 -23.23 6.57
CA SER A 245 -2.54 -23.86 6.65
C SER A 245 -3.49 -23.24 5.62
N GLY A 246 -3.77 -23.97 4.55
CA GLY A 246 -4.59 -23.48 3.44
C GLY A 246 -4.02 -22.19 2.83
N ASN A 247 -4.75 -21.09 2.97
CA ASN A 247 -4.32 -19.76 2.50
C ASN A 247 -3.66 -18.89 3.59
N GLU A 248 -3.22 -19.48 4.70
CA GLU A 248 -2.59 -18.76 5.80
C GLU A 248 -1.12 -19.17 5.96
N ALA A 249 -0.25 -18.18 6.20
CA ALA A 249 1.11 -18.38 6.71
C ALA A 249 1.22 -17.72 8.08
N ARG A 250 1.53 -18.52 9.12
CA ARG A 250 1.53 -18.10 10.52
C ARG A 250 2.95 -17.96 11.04
N ALA A 251 3.18 -16.88 11.79
CA ALA A 251 4.42 -16.58 12.50
C ALA A 251 5.68 -16.82 11.64
N PRO A 252 5.82 -16.22 10.46
CA PRO A 252 6.99 -16.37 9.63
C PRO A 252 8.25 -15.92 10.39
N ARG A 253 9.31 -16.72 10.33
CA ARG A 253 10.60 -16.47 10.97
C ARG A 253 11.68 -16.53 9.91
N ILE A 254 12.49 -15.48 9.82
CA ILE A 254 13.54 -15.38 8.83
C ILE A 254 14.84 -14.99 9.52
N GLU A 255 15.90 -15.71 9.25
CA GLU A 255 17.25 -15.33 9.68
C GLU A 255 17.94 -14.60 8.53
N VAL A 256 18.46 -13.42 8.80
CA VAL A 256 19.15 -12.57 7.84
C VAL A 256 20.54 -12.18 8.36
N ARG A 257 21.49 -11.96 7.44
CA ARG A 257 22.84 -11.49 7.74
C ARG A 257 23.15 -10.21 6.99
N ASN A 258 23.70 -9.22 7.69
CA ASN A 258 24.23 -8.01 7.06
C ASN A 258 25.60 -8.32 6.43
N ARG A 259 25.68 -8.28 5.10
CA ARG A 259 26.91 -8.49 4.33
C ARG A 259 27.65 -7.19 4.02
N SER A 260 27.01 -6.07 4.29
CA SER A 260 27.60 -4.74 4.03
C SER A 260 28.56 -4.29 5.15
N THR A 261 29.28 -3.22 4.89
CA THR A 261 30.16 -2.54 5.88
C THR A 261 29.40 -1.51 6.73
N ARG A 262 28.08 -1.35 6.52
CA ARG A 262 27.24 -0.32 7.16
C ARG A 262 26.20 -0.97 8.05
N PRO A 263 25.85 -0.40 9.21
CA PRO A 263 24.73 -0.87 10.01
C PRO A 263 23.42 -0.76 9.23
N VAL A 264 22.60 -1.81 9.29
CA VAL A 264 21.27 -1.86 8.69
C VAL A 264 20.23 -1.55 9.76
N LYS A 265 19.27 -0.68 9.42
CA LYS A 265 18.19 -0.25 10.29
C LYS A 265 16.86 -0.95 9.99
N TYR A 266 16.63 -1.30 8.71
CA TYR A 266 15.37 -1.91 8.27
C TYR A 266 15.62 -2.84 7.09
N VAL A 267 14.89 -3.96 7.08
CA VAL A 267 14.87 -4.92 5.96
C VAL A 267 13.43 -5.22 5.60
N GLU A 268 13.13 -5.18 4.31
CA GLU A 268 11.84 -5.58 3.78
C GLU A 268 12.00 -6.80 2.88
N MET A 269 11.08 -7.75 3.04
CA MET A 269 11.08 -8.99 2.27
C MET A 269 9.92 -9.02 1.29
N GLY A 270 10.22 -9.27 0.02
CA GLY A 270 9.24 -9.63 -0.98
C GLY A 270 9.02 -11.14 -1.03
N TRP A 271 7.82 -11.56 -1.47
CA TRP A 271 7.44 -12.97 -1.49
C TRP A 271 6.81 -13.36 -2.81
N ILE A 272 7.28 -14.46 -3.37
CA ILE A 272 6.62 -15.19 -4.44
C ILE A 272 5.89 -16.36 -3.80
N VAL A 273 4.60 -16.41 -3.96
CA VAL A 273 3.73 -17.48 -3.44
C VAL A 273 3.28 -18.34 -4.61
N SER A 274 3.43 -19.65 -4.51
CA SER A 274 2.92 -20.60 -5.48
C SER A 274 1.73 -21.36 -4.90
N ASP A 275 0.67 -21.51 -5.70
CA ASP A 275 -0.46 -22.35 -5.35
C ASP A 275 -0.22 -23.83 -5.73
N PRO A 276 -1.09 -24.77 -5.35
CA PRO A 276 -0.96 -26.19 -5.70
C PRO A 276 -0.94 -26.49 -7.20
N SER A 277 -1.42 -25.58 -8.05
CA SER A 277 -1.33 -25.72 -9.51
C SER A 277 0.01 -25.25 -10.09
N GLY A 278 0.88 -24.72 -9.24
CA GLY A 278 2.16 -24.13 -9.64
C GLY A 278 2.07 -22.69 -10.15
N LYS A 279 0.89 -22.07 -10.09
CA LYS A 279 0.73 -20.67 -10.45
C LYS A 279 1.39 -19.78 -9.42
N GLN A 280 2.21 -18.83 -9.88
CA GLN A 280 2.96 -17.91 -9.06
C GLN A 280 2.28 -16.55 -8.95
N TYR A 281 2.39 -15.96 -7.78
CA TYR A 281 1.85 -14.66 -7.43
C TYR A 281 2.90 -13.88 -6.65
N MET A 282 2.93 -12.56 -6.86
CA MET A 282 3.67 -11.65 -5.99
C MET A 282 2.78 -11.26 -4.82
N ALA A 283 3.22 -11.56 -3.61
CA ALA A 283 2.50 -11.18 -2.39
C ALA A 283 2.79 -9.74 -1.92
N GLY A 284 3.55 -8.99 -2.71
CA GLY A 284 4.02 -7.68 -2.30
C GLY A 284 5.17 -7.76 -1.29
N SER A 285 5.67 -6.59 -0.95
CA SER A 285 6.66 -6.47 0.13
C SER A 285 5.95 -6.38 1.46
N LEU A 286 6.42 -7.17 2.41
CA LEU A 286 5.94 -7.14 3.79
C LEU A 286 7.09 -6.70 4.68
N PRO A 287 6.87 -5.74 5.60
CA PRO A 287 7.87 -5.40 6.58
C PRO A 287 8.31 -6.67 7.32
N SER A 288 9.60 -6.88 7.41
CA SER A 288 10.15 -8.04 8.10
C SER A 288 10.10 -7.92 9.62
N ALA A 289 9.90 -6.69 10.13
CA ALA A 289 9.72 -6.39 11.54
C ALA A 289 8.83 -5.15 11.70
N ASP A 290 8.04 -5.12 12.79
CA ASP A 290 7.21 -3.96 13.15
C ASP A 290 8.05 -2.76 13.65
N SER A 291 9.31 -2.99 14.00
CA SER A 291 10.24 -1.99 14.52
C SER A 291 11.56 -2.01 13.78
N ASP A 292 12.26 -0.87 13.82
CA ASP A 292 13.61 -0.77 13.32
C ASP A 292 14.55 -1.72 14.08
N VAL A 293 15.43 -2.40 13.34
CA VAL A 293 16.42 -3.32 13.86
C VAL A 293 17.80 -2.72 13.62
N ILE A 294 18.67 -2.68 14.63
CA ILE A 294 20.06 -2.32 14.40
C ILE A 294 20.84 -3.60 14.16
N LEU A 295 21.19 -3.87 12.91
CA LEU A 295 21.96 -5.03 12.51
C LEU A 295 23.37 -4.58 12.08
N PRO A 296 24.39 -4.78 12.93
CA PRO A 296 25.77 -4.38 12.61
C PRO A 296 26.35 -5.16 11.43
N PRO A 297 27.41 -4.64 10.78
CA PRO A 297 28.14 -5.34 9.72
C PRO A 297 28.56 -6.76 10.15
N GLY A 298 28.35 -7.74 9.28
CA GLY A 298 28.71 -9.15 9.49
C GLY A 298 27.82 -9.93 10.46
N HIS A 299 26.91 -9.27 11.19
CA HIS A 299 26.05 -9.95 12.16
C HIS A 299 24.78 -10.50 11.51
N SER A 300 24.20 -11.51 12.17
CA SER A 300 22.90 -12.10 11.81
C SER A 300 21.86 -11.79 12.87
N THR A 301 20.60 -11.70 12.45
CA THR A 301 19.46 -11.55 13.35
C THR A 301 18.27 -12.36 12.83
N ARG A 302 17.31 -12.62 13.72
CA ARG A 302 16.02 -13.22 13.34
C ARG A 302 14.97 -12.14 13.26
N LEU A 303 14.33 -12.07 12.12
CA LEU A 303 13.15 -11.27 11.90
C LEU A 303 11.94 -12.15 12.21
N LEU A 304 11.19 -11.74 13.21
CA LEU A 304 9.98 -12.45 13.67
C LEU A 304 8.79 -11.59 13.34
N GLN A 305 7.79 -12.20 12.71
CA GLN A 305 6.47 -11.60 12.59
C GLN A 305 5.47 -12.45 13.38
N GLU A 306 4.99 -11.92 14.50
CA GLU A 306 3.89 -12.53 15.26
C GLU A 306 2.54 -12.27 14.60
N THR A 307 2.46 -12.45 13.29
CA THR A 307 1.29 -12.16 12.49
C THR A 307 0.90 -13.37 11.65
N THR A 308 -0.35 -13.44 11.27
CA THR A 308 -0.84 -14.38 10.27
C THR A 308 -1.05 -13.63 8.96
N LEU A 309 -0.41 -14.11 7.91
CA LEU A 309 -0.59 -13.62 6.54
C LEU A 309 -1.69 -14.43 5.87
N ASN A 310 -2.72 -13.77 5.35
CA ASN A 310 -3.80 -14.41 4.60
C ASN A 310 -3.71 -13.99 3.14
N PHE A 311 -3.70 -14.97 2.25
CA PHE A 311 -3.54 -14.77 0.81
C PHE A 311 -4.87 -14.91 0.08
N SER A 312 -5.18 -13.94 -0.77
CA SER A 312 -6.36 -13.97 -1.63
C SER A 312 -6.08 -13.31 -2.98
N ALA A 313 -6.74 -13.80 -4.03
CA ALA A 313 -6.71 -13.19 -5.35
C ALA A 313 -8.15 -12.92 -5.82
N LYS A 314 -8.45 -11.70 -6.21
CA LYS A 314 -9.80 -11.27 -6.62
C LYS A 314 -10.87 -11.64 -5.58
N GLY A 315 -10.55 -11.54 -4.28
CA GLY A 315 -11.45 -11.85 -3.18
C GLY A 315 -11.60 -13.35 -2.86
N GLN A 316 -10.94 -14.25 -3.59
CA GLN A 316 -10.96 -15.69 -3.33
C GLN A 316 -9.68 -16.12 -2.58
N PRO A 317 -9.76 -17.02 -1.57
CA PRO A 317 -8.59 -17.56 -0.91
C PRO A 317 -7.66 -18.28 -1.89
N VAL A 318 -6.35 -18.07 -1.74
CA VAL A 318 -5.32 -18.77 -2.52
C VAL A 318 -4.52 -19.67 -1.58
N ASN A 319 -4.68 -20.99 -1.73
CA ASN A 319 -3.92 -21.95 -0.95
C ASN A 319 -2.43 -21.85 -1.27
N VAL A 320 -1.62 -21.84 -0.23
CA VAL A 320 -0.17 -21.72 -0.35
C VAL A 320 0.45 -23.10 -0.41
N GLN A 321 1.16 -23.40 -1.50
CA GLN A 321 1.98 -24.61 -1.65
C GLN A 321 3.43 -24.32 -1.32
N ASN A 322 3.97 -23.19 -1.79
CA ASN A 322 5.36 -22.81 -1.60
C ASN A 322 5.52 -21.29 -1.51
N MET A 323 6.56 -20.86 -0.80
CA MET A 323 6.93 -19.45 -0.68
C MET A 323 8.44 -19.29 -0.96
N VAL A 324 8.76 -18.33 -1.82
CA VAL A 324 10.15 -17.94 -2.11
C VAL A 324 10.31 -16.48 -1.70
N GLY A 325 11.22 -16.21 -0.77
CA GLY A 325 11.52 -14.88 -0.28
C GLY A 325 12.67 -14.22 -1.01
N PHE A 326 12.72 -12.90 -1.02
CA PHE A 326 13.86 -12.10 -1.46
C PHE A 326 13.89 -10.78 -0.70
N VAL A 327 15.07 -10.17 -0.60
CA VAL A 327 15.19 -8.83 0.00
C VAL A 327 14.72 -7.80 -1.02
N SER A 328 13.63 -7.08 -0.71
CA SER A 328 13.04 -6.07 -1.59
C SER A 328 13.54 -4.67 -1.28
N GLN A 329 13.93 -4.41 -0.03
CA GLN A 329 14.44 -3.11 0.40
C GLN A 329 15.32 -3.25 1.64
N VAL A 330 16.36 -2.42 1.72
CA VAL A 330 17.19 -2.27 2.93
C VAL A 330 17.39 -0.78 3.22
N GLU A 331 17.13 -0.35 4.46
CA GLU A 331 17.50 0.97 4.94
C GLU A 331 18.70 0.85 5.88
N PHE A 332 19.74 1.63 5.63
CA PHE A 332 20.91 1.75 6.50
C PHE A 332 20.67 2.76 7.63
N ALA A 333 21.47 2.68 8.68
CA ALA A 333 21.37 3.59 9.82
C ALA A 333 21.56 5.07 9.45
N ASP A 334 22.27 5.37 8.36
CA ASP A 334 22.45 6.72 7.82
C ASP A 334 21.29 7.20 6.91
N GLY A 335 20.22 6.40 6.82
CA GLY A 335 19.02 6.72 6.06
C GLY A 335 19.10 6.45 4.54
N LYS A 336 20.24 5.94 4.04
CA LYS A 336 20.33 5.52 2.64
C LYS A 336 19.55 4.23 2.43
N ILE A 337 18.96 4.09 1.25
CA ILE A 337 18.15 2.94 0.89
C ILE A 337 18.81 2.18 -0.27
N TRP A 338 18.75 0.85 -0.21
CA TRP A 338 19.05 -0.04 -1.29
C TRP A 338 17.75 -0.72 -1.75
N VAL A 339 17.59 -0.84 -3.06
CA VAL A 339 16.55 -1.64 -3.73
C VAL A 339 17.22 -2.50 -4.80
N PRO A 340 16.63 -3.66 -5.19
CA PRO A 340 17.18 -4.52 -6.24
C PRO A 340 17.38 -3.76 -7.56
N ASN A 341 18.46 -4.03 -8.26
CA ASN A 341 18.72 -3.46 -9.56
C ASN A 341 17.84 -4.09 -10.67
N ARG A 342 17.90 -3.59 -11.90
CA ARG A 342 17.07 -4.09 -13.01
C ARG A 342 17.41 -5.52 -13.41
N GLN A 343 18.67 -5.95 -13.26
CA GLN A 343 19.08 -7.32 -13.58
C GLN A 343 18.54 -8.32 -12.56
N ASP A 344 18.55 -7.97 -11.27
CA ASP A 344 17.93 -8.77 -10.22
C ASP A 344 16.43 -8.90 -10.47
N ASN A 345 15.76 -7.81 -10.83
CA ASN A 345 14.34 -7.82 -11.16
C ASN A 345 14.01 -8.65 -12.40
N ALA A 346 14.94 -8.87 -13.33
CA ALA A 346 14.70 -9.71 -14.49
C ALA A 346 14.29 -11.15 -14.11
N LEU A 347 14.77 -11.65 -12.96
CA LEU A 347 14.36 -12.93 -12.39
C LEU A 347 12.90 -12.94 -11.92
N LEU A 348 12.35 -11.77 -11.63
CA LEU A 348 11.04 -11.56 -11.03
C LEU A 348 10.01 -11.01 -12.02
N LEU A 349 10.40 -10.63 -13.25
CA LEU A 349 9.55 -9.87 -14.18
C LEU A 349 8.20 -10.51 -14.49
N LYS A 350 8.09 -11.84 -14.36
CA LYS A 350 6.82 -12.55 -14.58
C LYS A 350 5.80 -12.33 -13.45
N VAL A 351 6.24 -11.94 -12.26
CA VAL A 351 5.39 -11.81 -11.06
C VAL A 351 5.51 -10.43 -10.42
N LEU A 352 6.60 -9.70 -10.67
CA LEU A 352 6.82 -8.38 -10.08
C LEU A 352 5.95 -7.34 -10.77
N PRO A 353 5.07 -6.63 -10.03
CA PRO A 353 4.33 -5.52 -10.59
C PRO A 353 5.32 -4.41 -11.01
N PRO A 354 4.99 -3.64 -12.06
CA PRO A 354 5.81 -2.53 -12.48
C PRO A 354 5.89 -1.49 -11.36
N SER A 355 7.02 -0.79 -11.27
CA SER A 355 7.15 0.35 -10.35
C SER A 355 6.14 1.45 -10.69
N ALA A 356 5.89 2.36 -9.75
CA ALA A 356 5.01 3.50 -9.99
C ALA A 356 5.49 4.35 -11.18
N GLU A 357 6.81 4.47 -11.35
CA GLU A 357 7.41 5.19 -12.47
C GLU A 357 7.21 4.46 -13.80
N GLU A 358 7.43 3.15 -13.86
CA GLU A 358 7.17 2.36 -15.07
C GLU A 358 5.69 2.44 -15.46
N GLN A 359 4.76 2.44 -14.49
CA GLN A 359 3.34 2.66 -14.75
C GLN A 359 3.08 4.07 -15.31
N ARG A 360 3.67 5.10 -14.70
CA ARG A 360 3.54 6.48 -15.14
C ARG A 360 4.05 6.67 -16.58
N LEU A 361 5.21 6.10 -16.89
CA LEU A 361 5.82 6.17 -18.23
C LEU A 361 4.99 5.42 -19.27
N THR A 362 4.47 4.23 -18.94
CA THR A 362 3.56 3.50 -19.84
C THR A 362 2.25 4.25 -20.06
N ASP A 363 1.73 4.94 -19.06
CA ASP A 363 0.54 5.79 -19.20
C ASP A 363 0.79 7.00 -20.09
N ILE A 364 1.95 7.65 -20.00
CA ILE A 364 2.34 8.73 -20.91
C ILE A 364 2.42 8.20 -22.34
N TYR A 365 3.08 7.06 -22.55
CA TYR A 365 3.16 6.43 -23.85
C TYR A 365 1.77 6.10 -24.44
N ARG A 366 0.89 5.49 -23.63
CA ARG A 366 -0.46 5.10 -24.05
C ARG A 366 -1.32 6.31 -24.43
N LYS A 367 -1.25 7.41 -23.67
CA LYS A 367 -2.10 8.59 -23.84
C LYS A 367 -1.56 9.60 -24.83
N ARG A 368 -0.23 9.71 -24.99
CA ARG A 368 0.43 10.80 -25.68
C ARG A 368 1.48 10.37 -26.70
N GLY A 369 1.76 9.06 -26.78
CA GLY A 369 2.69 8.49 -27.76
C GLY A 369 4.17 8.58 -27.38
N ILE A 370 5.02 8.07 -28.31
CA ILE A 370 6.46 7.89 -28.09
C ILE A 370 7.24 9.20 -27.95
N ASP A 371 6.82 10.26 -28.67
CA ASP A 371 7.49 11.56 -28.61
C ASP A 371 7.32 12.23 -27.25
N ALA A 372 6.12 12.15 -26.66
CA ALA A 372 5.86 12.66 -25.33
C ALA A 372 6.63 11.87 -24.26
N LEU A 373 6.76 10.55 -24.41
CA LEU A 373 7.56 9.73 -23.53
C LEU A 373 9.04 10.09 -23.61
N ALA A 374 9.60 10.24 -24.82
CA ALA A 374 10.99 10.64 -25.00
C ALA A 374 11.27 12.03 -24.41
N ALA A 375 10.35 12.99 -24.61
CA ALA A 375 10.45 14.31 -24.00
C ALA A 375 10.38 14.25 -22.46
N GLU A 376 9.54 13.38 -21.91
CA GLU A 376 9.44 13.20 -20.45
C GLU A 376 10.72 12.65 -19.84
N LEU A 377 11.31 11.62 -20.48
CA LEU A 377 12.59 11.05 -20.05
C LEU A 377 13.74 12.07 -20.09
N GLY A 378 13.66 13.06 -20.98
CA GLY A 378 14.63 14.16 -21.09
C GLY A 378 14.56 15.20 -19.95
N LYS A 379 13.54 15.18 -19.12
CA LYS A 379 13.38 16.12 -17.98
C LYS A 379 14.18 15.75 -16.74
N PHE A 380 14.67 14.53 -16.68
CA PHE A 380 15.45 13.97 -15.57
C PHE A 380 16.97 13.91 -15.94
#